data_4c7e97af71d74632af912b84fb4ab0e2
#
_entry.id   4c7e97af71d74632af912b84fb4ab0e2
#
_cell.length_a   1.000
_cell.length_b   1.000
_cell.length_c   1.000
_cell.angle_alpha   90.00
_cell.angle_beta   90.00
_cell.angle_gamma   90.00
#
_symmetry.space_group_name_H-M   'P 1'
#
loop_
_entity.id
_entity.type
_entity.pdbx_description
1 polymer ?
#
loop_
_entity_poly.entity_id
_entity_poly.type
_entity_poly.pdbx_seq_one_letter_code
_entity_poly.pdbx_strand_id
1 'polypeptide(L)'
;MTSPSKICRLGILISGRGSNMIALADAVEQGRIPGAEIALVISDQPGAAGLARAAERGLKTLVIERGYRTREEHEQEIVAALGERQIDLVCLAGYMRLLSRYFIDAYRGRILNIHPSLLPAFPGLAAQRRALDHGAKWSGCTVHFVDESLDGGPIIVQSVVPVLQDDSEETLSARILKQEHLLYPEAVALILGGKYEFVGRRVLKKQ
;
A
#
# COMPACT_ATOMS: atom_id res chain seq x y z
N MET A 1 5.26 -35.45 -2.33
CA MET A 1 6.26 -34.37 -2.30
C MET A 1 5.58 -33.12 -2.82
N THR A 2 5.18 -32.22 -1.93
CA THR A 2 4.61 -30.92 -2.33
C THR A 2 5.73 -30.08 -2.93
N SER A 3 5.58 -29.68 -4.19
CA SER A 3 6.50 -28.71 -4.79
C SER A 3 6.67 -27.52 -3.85
N PRO A 4 7.89 -26.97 -3.67
CA PRO A 4 8.07 -25.78 -2.86
C PRO A 4 7.15 -24.69 -3.42
N SER A 5 6.26 -24.16 -2.57
CA SER A 5 5.38 -23.07 -2.97
C SER A 5 6.26 -21.90 -3.40
N LYS A 6 6.02 -21.37 -4.60
CA LYS A 6 6.75 -20.20 -5.13
C LYS A 6 6.66 -19.06 -4.11
N ILE A 7 7.81 -18.52 -3.69
CA ILE A 7 7.85 -17.33 -2.83
C ILE A 7 7.33 -16.13 -3.64
N CYS A 8 6.35 -15.43 -3.10
CA CYS A 8 5.79 -14.23 -3.71
C CYS A 8 6.67 -13.01 -3.40
N ARG A 9 7.08 -12.29 -4.43
CA ARG A 9 8.00 -11.15 -4.34
C ARG A 9 7.23 -9.84 -4.28
N LEU A 10 7.36 -9.14 -3.16
CA LEU A 10 6.72 -7.85 -2.94
C LEU A 10 7.64 -6.71 -3.38
N GLY A 11 7.10 -5.77 -4.17
CA GLY A 11 7.68 -4.47 -4.42
C GLY A 11 6.92 -3.41 -3.62
N ILE A 12 7.61 -2.59 -2.85
CA ILE A 12 6.97 -1.55 -2.02
C ILE A 12 7.37 -0.18 -2.53
N LEU A 13 6.38 0.67 -2.82
CA LEU A 13 6.60 2.07 -3.20
C LEU A 13 6.30 2.99 -2.02
N ILE A 14 7.22 3.91 -1.73
CA ILE A 14 7.12 4.89 -0.64
C ILE A 14 7.49 6.30 -1.13
N SER A 15 7.03 7.35 -0.44
CA SER A 15 7.50 8.73 -0.64
C SER A 15 7.98 9.40 0.65
N GLY A 16 7.90 8.75 1.81
CA GLY A 16 8.17 9.39 3.10
C GLY A 16 8.67 8.47 4.19
N ARG A 17 8.01 8.51 5.36
CA ARG A 17 8.43 7.83 6.60
C ARG A 17 8.51 6.29 6.51
N GLY A 18 7.77 5.68 5.61
CA GLY A 18 7.80 4.23 5.38
C GLY A 18 7.22 3.39 6.54
N SER A 19 6.34 3.93 7.37
CA SER A 19 5.79 3.20 8.51
C SER A 19 4.98 1.96 8.10
N ASN A 20 4.16 2.07 7.06
CA ASN A 20 3.43 0.92 6.51
C ASN A 20 4.37 -0.11 5.85
N MET A 21 5.46 0.35 5.22
CA MET A 21 6.50 -0.55 4.68
C MET A 21 7.15 -1.35 5.83
N ILE A 22 7.45 -0.71 6.96
CA ILE A 22 7.98 -1.41 8.14
C ILE A 22 6.97 -2.42 8.69
N ALA A 23 5.68 -2.06 8.78
CA ALA A 23 4.65 -3.00 9.23
C ALA A 23 4.53 -4.24 8.33
N LEU A 24 4.68 -4.06 7.01
CA LEU A 24 4.76 -5.17 6.06
C LEU A 24 6.03 -6.01 6.27
N ALA A 25 7.19 -5.38 6.49
CA ALA A 25 8.46 -6.07 6.76
C ALA A 25 8.37 -6.93 8.03
N ASP A 26 7.88 -6.34 9.13
CA ASP A 26 7.66 -7.07 10.39
C ASP A 26 6.72 -8.25 10.19
N ALA A 27 5.69 -8.09 9.38
CA ALA A 27 4.71 -9.15 9.13
C ALA A 27 5.30 -10.31 8.29
N VAL A 28 6.17 -10.01 7.34
CA VAL A 28 6.90 -11.02 6.55
C VAL A 28 7.88 -11.77 7.46
N GLU A 29 8.71 -11.07 8.23
CA GLU A 29 9.68 -11.65 9.16
C GLU A 29 9.01 -12.55 10.22
N GLN A 30 7.84 -12.14 10.72
CA GLN A 30 7.05 -12.90 11.71
C GLN A 30 6.21 -14.02 11.11
N GLY A 31 6.28 -14.25 9.79
CA GLY A 31 5.48 -15.28 9.12
C GLY A 31 3.98 -14.99 9.03
N ARG A 32 3.54 -13.76 9.34
CA ARG A 32 2.13 -13.32 9.20
C ARG A 32 1.70 -13.15 7.74
N ILE A 33 2.67 -13.00 6.82
CA ILE A 33 2.46 -13.04 5.37
C ILE A 33 3.24 -14.26 4.84
N PRO A 34 2.68 -15.46 4.94
CA PRO A 34 3.41 -16.69 4.60
C PRO A 34 3.73 -16.75 3.11
N GLY A 35 4.93 -17.23 2.79
CA GLY A 35 5.37 -17.40 1.39
C GLY A 35 5.65 -16.08 0.66
N ALA A 36 5.92 -14.99 1.38
CA ALA A 36 6.29 -13.70 0.81
C ALA A 36 7.70 -13.28 1.20
N GLU A 37 8.34 -12.50 0.34
CA GLU A 37 9.55 -11.73 0.62
C GLU A 37 9.42 -10.30 0.10
N ILE A 38 10.05 -9.33 0.78
CA ILE A 38 10.17 -7.96 0.25
C ILE A 38 11.43 -7.93 -0.62
N ALA A 39 11.23 -7.94 -1.93
CA ALA A 39 12.32 -8.02 -2.89
C ALA A 39 12.91 -6.66 -3.26
N LEU A 40 12.11 -5.58 -3.15
CA LEU A 40 12.53 -4.22 -3.48
C LEU A 40 11.65 -3.17 -2.79
N VAL A 41 12.29 -2.13 -2.26
CA VAL A 41 11.64 -0.89 -1.80
C VAL A 41 12.08 0.25 -2.70
N ILE A 42 11.15 0.94 -3.35
CA ILE A 42 11.42 2.09 -4.23
C ILE A 42 10.87 3.36 -3.59
N SER A 43 11.64 4.44 -3.66
CA SER A 43 11.15 5.78 -3.33
C SER A 43 11.35 6.74 -4.49
N ASP A 44 10.37 7.64 -4.70
CA ASP A 44 10.50 8.79 -5.59
C ASP A 44 11.19 10.00 -4.92
N GLN A 45 11.54 9.87 -3.64
CA GLN A 45 12.18 10.91 -2.83
C GLN A 45 13.49 10.39 -2.26
N PRO A 46 14.66 11.00 -2.62
CA PRO A 46 15.96 10.52 -2.13
C PRO A 46 16.12 10.68 -0.62
N GLY A 47 15.46 11.70 -0.03
CA GLY A 47 15.46 11.97 1.41
C GLY A 47 14.39 11.22 2.21
N ALA A 48 13.69 10.25 1.62
CA ALA A 48 12.66 9.51 2.33
C ALA A 48 13.25 8.70 3.49
N ALA A 49 12.85 9.01 4.72
CA ALA A 49 13.31 8.29 5.92
C ALA A 49 13.04 6.78 5.86
N GLY A 50 12.02 6.38 5.09
CA GLY A 50 11.72 4.97 4.85
C GLY A 50 12.83 4.20 4.16
N LEU A 51 13.67 4.85 3.33
CA LEU A 51 14.81 4.21 2.67
C LEU A 51 15.88 3.78 3.68
N ALA A 52 16.26 4.68 4.60
CA ALA A 52 17.20 4.35 5.67
C ALA A 52 16.70 3.20 6.53
N ARG A 53 15.42 3.26 6.93
CA ARG A 53 14.76 2.21 7.74
C ARG A 53 14.68 0.87 7.01
N ALA A 54 14.51 0.88 5.69
CA ALA A 54 14.54 -0.34 4.87
C ALA A 54 15.97 -0.91 4.80
N ALA A 55 16.98 -0.06 4.57
CA ALA A 55 18.39 -0.47 4.52
C ALA A 55 18.87 -1.06 5.86
N GLU A 56 18.48 -0.47 7.00
CA GLU A 56 18.77 -0.99 8.35
C GLU A 56 18.25 -2.42 8.55
N ARG A 57 17.18 -2.81 7.82
CA ARG A 57 16.62 -4.17 7.81
C ARG A 57 17.21 -5.07 6.73
N GLY A 58 18.24 -4.62 6.02
CA GLY A 58 18.85 -5.37 4.92
C GLY A 58 17.97 -5.48 3.67
N LEU A 59 16.87 -4.72 3.58
CA LEU A 59 16.03 -4.69 2.40
C LEU A 59 16.73 -3.96 1.25
N LYS A 60 16.54 -4.43 0.03
CA LYS A 60 17.04 -3.74 -1.17
C LYS A 60 16.24 -2.48 -1.41
N THR A 61 16.93 -1.36 -1.59
CA THR A 61 16.32 -0.05 -1.85
C THR A 61 16.76 0.52 -3.19
N LEU A 62 15.89 1.31 -3.80
CA LEU A 62 16.18 2.05 -5.01
C LEU A 62 15.51 3.43 -4.94
N VAL A 63 16.23 4.46 -5.39
CA VAL A 63 15.68 5.80 -5.56
C VAL A 63 15.46 6.04 -7.04
N ILE A 64 14.24 6.36 -7.43
CA ILE A 64 13.87 6.74 -8.79
C ILE A 64 13.14 8.08 -8.71
N GLU A 65 13.90 9.17 -8.79
CA GLU A 65 13.35 10.51 -8.75
C GLU A 65 12.63 10.84 -10.06
N ARG A 66 11.49 11.50 -9.99
CA ARG A 66 10.83 11.96 -11.21
C ARG A 66 11.63 13.01 -11.96
N GLY A 67 12.23 13.97 -11.25
CA GLY A 67 12.92 15.09 -11.87
C GLY A 67 12.01 15.83 -12.86
N TYR A 68 12.56 16.13 -14.04
CA TYR A 68 11.83 16.80 -15.13
C TYR A 68 11.10 15.83 -16.07
N ARG A 69 11.12 14.52 -15.81
CA ARG A 69 10.48 13.49 -16.63
C ARG A 69 8.96 13.58 -16.54
N THR A 70 8.29 13.17 -17.59
CA THR A 70 6.84 12.92 -17.56
C THR A 70 6.52 11.84 -16.53
N ARG A 71 5.25 11.68 -16.16
CA ARG A 71 4.83 10.61 -15.27
C ARG A 71 5.17 9.25 -15.84
N GLU A 72 4.89 9.04 -17.11
CA GLU A 72 5.07 7.76 -17.77
C GLU A 72 6.54 7.37 -17.92
N GLU A 73 7.42 8.31 -18.32
CA GLU A 73 8.87 8.07 -18.38
C GLU A 73 9.46 7.67 -17.02
N HIS A 74 9.01 8.32 -15.95
CA HIS A 74 9.40 7.97 -14.59
C HIS A 74 8.91 6.56 -14.21
N GLU A 75 7.69 6.23 -14.53
CA GLU A 75 7.08 4.94 -14.22
C GLU A 75 7.64 3.79 -15.05
N GLN A 76 8.11 4.05 -16.28
CA GLN A 76 8.81 3.05 -17.10
C GLN A 76 10.05 2.53 -16.38
N GLU A 77 10.83 3.39 -15.73
CA GLU A 77 11.99 2.98 -14.94
C GLU A 77 11.58 2.18 -13.71
N ILE A 78 10.49 2.59 -13.02
CA ILE A 78 9.97 1.83 -11.87
C ILE A 78 9.50 0.45 -12.32
N VAL A 79 8.73 0.36 -13.38
CA VAL A 79 8.22 -0.92 -13.92
C VAL A 79 9.36 -1.83 -14.35
N ALA A 80 10.41 -1.28 -14.99
CA ALA A 80 11.61 -2.04 -15.36
C ALA A 80 12.32 -2.61 -14.12
N ALA A 81 12.56 -1.78 -13.11
CA ALA A 81 13.20 -2.21 -11.85
C ALA A 81 12.38 -3.29 -11.10
N LEU A 82 11.06 -3.15 -11.09
CA LEU A 82 10.15 -4.16 -10.52
C LEU A 82 10.18 -5.47 -11.34
N GLY A 83 10.24 -5.36 -12.67
CA GLY A 83 10.33 -6.50 -13.58
C GLY A 83 11.64 -7.29 -13.42
N GLU A 84 12.79 -6.60 -13.35
CA GLU A 84 14.10 -7.21 -13.08
C GLU A 84 14.13 -8.01 -11.78
N ARG A 85 13.36 -7.58 -10.78
CA ARG A 85 13.20 -8.27 -9.49
C ARG A 85 12.06 -9.27 -9.49
N GLN A 86 11.39 -9.48 -10.62
CA GLN A 86 10.27 -10.41 -10.75
C GLN A 86 9.18 -10.18 -9.68
N ILE A 87 8.80 -8.91 -9.49
CA ILE A 87 7.80 -8.55 -8.49
C ILE A 87 6.44 -9.13 -8.88
N ASP A 88 5.84 -9.88 -7.96
CA ASP A 88 4.52 -10.48 -8.13
C ASP A 88 3.39 -9.52 -7.67
N LEU A 89 3.61 -8.75 -6.60
CA LEU A 89 2.63 -7.81 -6.03
C LEU A 89 3.30 -6.49 -5.64
N VAL A 90 2.68 -5.38 -6.02
CA VAL A 90 3.12 -4.02 -5.68
C VAL A 90 2.28 -3.49 -4.53
N CYS A 91 2.92 -2.98 -3.48
CA CYS A 91 2.29 -2.35 -2.33
C CYS A 91 2.63 -0.86 -2.28
N LEU A 92 1.62 0.02 -2.43
CA LEU A 92 1.79 1.45 -2.22
C LEU A 92 1.69 1.75 -0.71
N ALA A 93 2.80 2.10 -0.08
CA ALA A 93 2.91 2.32 1.36
C ALA A 93 3.22 3.79 1.67
N GLY A 94 2.28 4.67 1.38
CA GLY A 94 2.48 6.12 1.45
C GLY A 94 3.24 6.66 0.23
N TYR A 95 2.96 6.13 -0.93
CA TYR A 95 3.43 6.65 -2.22
C TYR A 95 2.50 7.78 -2.67
N MET A 96 3.04 9.01 -2.77
CA MET A 96 2.23 10.23 -2.94
C MET A 96 1.99 10.62 -4.40
N ARG A 97 2.11 9.69 -5.33
CA ARG A 97 1.86 9.94 -6.76
C ARG A 97 0.74 9.09 -7.30
N LEU A 98 -0.05 9.70 -8.19
CA LEU A 98 -1.01 8.95 -8.99
C LEU A 98 -0.28 8.12 -10.04
N LEU A 99 -0.65 6.87 -10.16
CA LEU A 99 -0.12 5.98 -11.19
C LEU A 99 -0.76 6.28 -12.55
N SER A 100 0.02 6.16 -13.62
CA SER A 100 -0.49 6.22 -14.98
C SER A 100 -1.16 4.91 -15.39
N ARG A 101 -1.90 4.97 -16.49
CA ARG A 101 -2.46 3.77 -17.11
C ARG A 101 -1.38 2.74 -17.47
N TYR A 102 -0.22 3.21 -17.92
CA TYR A 102 0.92 2.33 -18.25
C TYR A 102 1.32 1.46 -17.04
N PHE A 103 1.50 2.07 -15.85
CA PHE A 103 1.86 1.34 -14.64
C PHE A 103 0.74 0.38 -14.21
N ILE A 104 -0.51 0.85 -14.24
CA ILE A 104 -1.67 0.06 -13.85
C ILE A 104 -1.82 -1.16 -14.77
N ASP A 105 -1.63 -1.00 -16.09
CA ASP A 105 -1.71 -2.10 -17.04
C ASP A 105 -0.60 -3.13 -16.84
N ALA A 106 0.64 -2.68 -16.52
CA ALA A 106 1.77 -3.57 -16.25
C ALA A 106 1.56 -4.47 -15.01
N TYR A 107 0.84 -3.95 -14.02
CA TYR A 107 0.56 -4.66 -12.76
C TYR A 107 -0.95 -4.79 -12.47
N ARG A 108 -1.78 -4.89 -13.50
CA ARG A 108 -3.24 -4.99 -13.38
C ARG A 108 -3.67 -6.11 -12.43
N GLY A 109 -4.47 -5.73 -11.41
CA GLY A 109 -4.92 -6.64 -10.35
C GLY A 109 -3.82 -7.08 -9.38
N ARG A 110 -2.64 -6.43 -9.42
CA ARG A 110 -1.48 -6.73 -8.59
C ARG A 110 -0.88 -5.48 -7.93
N ILE A 111 -1.69 -4.45 -7.71
CA ILE A 111 -1.31 -3.23 -7.00
C ILE A 111 -2.29 -3.04 -5.85
N LEU A 112 -1.77 -2.96 -4.63
CA LEU A 112 -2.55 -2.63 -3.44
C LEU A 112 -2.14 -1.24 -2.92
N ASN A 113 -3.13 -0.51 -2.42
CA ASN A 113 -2.90 0.75 -1.71
C ASN A 113 -3.58 0.72 -0.35
N ILE A 114 -2.99 1.41 0.62
CA ILE A 114 -3.64 1.73 1.89
C ILE A 114 -3.96 3.22 1.94
N HIS A 115 -5.23 3.53 2.23
CA HIS A 115 -5.75 4.89 2.27
C HIS A 115 -6.35 5.21 3.65
N PRO A 116 -6.01 6.37 4.26
CA PRO A 116 -6.40 6.71 5.63
C PRO A 116 -7.83 7.26 5.75
N SER A 117 -8.79 6.60 5.10
CA SER A 117 -10.23 6.87 5.27
C SER A 117 -11.05 5.60 5.03
N LEU A 118 -12.33 5.67 5.35
CA LEU A 118 -13.32 4.63 5.00
C LEU A 118 -13.85 4.92 3.59
N LEU A 119 -13.11 4.49 2.58
CA LEU A 119 -13.56 4.66 1.19
C LEU A 119 -14.96 4.08 0.98
N PRO A 120 -15.82 4.73 0.17
CA PRO A 120 -15.54 5.82 -0.77
C PRO A 120 -15.53 7.23 -0.15
N ALA A 121 -15.60 7.37 1.18
CA ALA A 121 -15.51 8.69 1.81
C ALA A 121 -14.06 9.22 1.78
N PHE A 122 -13.91 10.52 1.51
CA PHE A 122 -12.64 11.26 1.58
C PHE A 122 -11.49 10.65 0.76
N PRO A 123 -11.67 10.36 -0.55
CA PRO A 123 -10.57 9.91 -1.41
C PRO A 123 -9.55 11.06 -1.61
N GLY A 124 -8.31 10.71 -2.00
CA GLY A 124 -7.25 11.69 -2.25
C GLY A 124 -6.57 12.21 -1.00
N LEU A 125 -5.93 13.37 -1.11
CA LEU A 125 -5.07 13.92 -0.07
C LEU A 125 -5.88 14.48 1.13
N ALA A 126 -5.17 14.61 2.28
CA ALA A 126 -5.69 15.20 3.52
C ALA A 126 -7.01 14.58 4.03
N ALA A 127 -7.18 13.26 3.89
CA ALA A 127 -8.40 12.56 4.25
C ALA A 127 -8.80 12.76 5.71
N GLN A 128 -7.83 12.74 6.64
CA GLN A 128 -8.07 12.94 8.07
C GLN A 128 -8.57 14.36 8.37
N ARG A 129 -7.92 15.39 7.78
CA ARG A 129 -8.35 16.77 7.92
C ARG A 129 -9.77 16.96 7.41
N ARG A 130 -10.06 16.42 6.23
CA ARG A 130 -11.40 16.49 5.62
C ARG A 130 -12.45 15.78 6.46
N ALA A 131 -12.12 14.67 7.10
CA ALA A 131 -13.04 13.99 8.03
C ALA A 131 -13.36 14.85 9.25
N LEU A 132 -12.36 15.52 9.83
CA LEU A 132 -12.54 16.46 10.94
C LEU A 132 -13.39 17.67 10.53
N ASP A 133 -13.05 18.31 9.41
CA ASP A 133 -13.75 19.50 8.91
C ASP A 133 -15.23 19.21 8.57
N HIS A 134 -15.56 17.96 8.15
CA HIS A 134 -16.94 17.52 7.93
C HIS A 134 -17.67 17.11 9.22
N GLY A 135 -17.00 17.07 10.37
CA GLY A 135 -17.59 16.62 11.62
C GLY A 135 -17.93 15.13 11.63
N ALA A 136 -17.19 14.30 10.87
CA ALA A 136 -17.37 12.86 10.87
C ALA A 136 -17.21 12.30 12.29
N LYS A 137 -18.02 11.31 12.65
CA LYS A 137 -17.93 10.64 13.97
C LYS A 137 -17.10 9.37 13.91
N TRP A 138 -16.89 8.84 12.70
CA TRP A 138 -16.09 7.66 12.41
C TRP A 138 -15.18 7.94 11.24
N SER A 139 -13.97 7.43 11.33
CA SER A 139 -13.00 7.39 10.25
C SER A 139 -12.32 6.02 10.25
N GLY A 140 -11.20 5.86 9.57
CA GLY A 140 -10.50 4.60 9.53
C GLY A 140 -9.52 4.51 8.38
N CYS A 141 -9.23 3.29 7.94
CA CYS A 141 -8.41 3.05 6.78
C CYS A 141 -9.00 1.96 5.88
N THR A 142 -8.60 1.99 4.63
CA THR A 142 -9.03 1.06 3.59
C THR A 142 -7.82 0.51 2.85
N VAL A 143 -7.73 -0.82 2.73
CA VAL A 143 -6.85 -1.44 1.73
C VAL A 143 -7.69 -1.81 0.53
N HIS A 144 -7.24 -1.40 -0.65
CA HIS A 144 -7.95 -1.63 -1.91
C HIS A 144 -6.99 -1.96 -3.05
N PHE A 145 -7.50 -2.59 -4.08
CA PHE A 145 -6.79 -2.69 -5.36
C PHE A 145 -6.74 -1.31 -6.01
N VAL A 146 -5.65 -1.04 -6.72
CA VAL A 146 -5.51 0.20 -7.50
C VAL A 146 -6.00 -0.04 -8.92
N ASP A 147 -6.88 0.84 -9.37
CA ASP A 147 -7.33 0.97 -10.75
C ASP A 147 -7.14 2.41 -11.27
N GLU A 148 -7.69 2.76 -12.41
CA GLU A 148 -7.54 4.08 -13.03
C GLU A 148 -8.26 5.21 -12.25
N SER A 149 -9.15 4.85 -11.32
CA SER A 149 -9.89 5.82 -10.48
C SER A 149 -9.09 6.23 -9.25
N LEU A 150 -9.22 7.49 -8.82
CA LEU A 150 -8.58 7.96 -7.60
C LEU A 150 -9.18 7.26 -6.38
N ASP A 151 -8.40 6.40 -5.73
CA ASP A 151 -8.80 5.59 -4.56
C ASP A 151 -10.13 4.86 -4.73
N GLY A 152 -10.48 4.56 -5.99
CA GLY A 152 -11.79 4.00 -6.32
C GLY A 152 -11.78 2.50 -6.62
N GLY A 153 -10.65 1.82 -6.59
CA GLY A 153 -10.55 0.39 -6.88
C GLY A 153 -11.28 -0.51 -5.88
N PRO A 154 -11.41 -1.81 -6.18
CA PRO A 154 -12.11 -2.77 -5.32
C PRO A 154 -11.54 -2.81 -3.90
N ILE A 155 -12.41 -2.62 -2.90
CA ILE A 155 -12.05 -2.64 -1.49
C ILE A 155 -11.80 -4.08 -1.04
N ILE A 156 -10.66 -4.31 -0.36
CA ILE A 156 -10.27 -5.62 0.18
C ILE A 156 -10.71 -5.74 1.63
N VAL A 157 -10.26 -4.81 2.47
CA VAL A 157 -10.58 -4.76 3.91
C VAL A 157 -10.62 -3.31 4.39
N GLN A 158 -11.37 -3.08 5.47
CA GLN A 158 -11.46 -1.76 6.13
C GLN A 158 -11.39 -1.93 7.64
N SER A 159 -10.82 -0.92 8.32
CA SER A 159 -10.83 -0.80 9.78
C SER A 159 -11.38 0.56 10.19
N VAL A 160 -12.22 0.57 11.21
CA VAL A 160 -12.95 1.74 11.70
C VAL A 160 -12.30 2.27 12.97
N VAL A 161 -12.19 3.59 13.11
CA VAL A 161 -11.80 4.27 14.35
C VAL A 161 -12.78 5.38 14.68
N PRO A 162 -13.03 5.68 15.98
CA PRO A 162 -13.83 6.84 16.36
C PRO A 162 -13.04 8.14 16.07
N VAL A 163 -13.79 9.20 15.73
CA VAL A 163 -13.30 10.58 15.75
C VAL A 163 -13.75 11.21 17.06
N LEU A 164 -12.80 11.58 17.91
CA LEU A 164 -13.06 12.16 19.23
C LEU A 164 -13.31 13.67 19.12
N GLN A 165 -13.95 14.25 20.12
CA GLN A 165 -14.32 15.69 20.11
C GLN A 165 -13.11 16.62 20.10
N ASP A 166 -12.02 16.19 20.73
CA ASP A 166 -10.76 16.91 20.88
C ASP A 166 -9.66 16.46 19.90
N ASP A 167 -10.02 15.69 18.88
CA ASP A 167 -9.04 15.26 17.90
C ASP A 167 -8.48 16.43 17.09
N SER A 168 -7.15 16.47 17.02
CA SER A 168 -6.42 17.13 15.95
C SER A 168 -6.19 16.18 14.77
N GLU A 169 -5.70 16.70 13.66
CA GLU A 169 -5.30 15.89 12.52
C GLU A 169 -4.23 14.86 12.92
N GLU A 170 -3.28 15.25 13.79
CA GLU A 170 -2.20 14.38 14.26
C GLU A 170 -2.73 13.24 15.14
N THR A 171 -3.66 13.51 16.06
CA THR A 171 -4.19 12.48 16.97
C THR A 171 -5.06 11.48 16.23
N LEU A 172 -5.90 11.94 15.29
CA LEU A 172 -6.69 11.08 14.44
C LEU A 172 -5.78 10.26 13.51
N SER A 173 -4.77 10.90 12.88
CA SER A 173 -3.81 10.19 12.01
C SER A 173 -3.04 9.11 12.76
N ALA A 174 -2.59 9.39 13.98
CA ALA A 174 -1.90 8.40 14.81
C ALA A 174 -2.80 7.21 15.17
N ARG A 175 -4.10 7.44 15.40
CA ARG A 175 -5.08 6.39 15.68
C ARG A 175 -5.34 5.55 14.43
N ILE A 176 -5.52 6.16 13.27
CA ILE A 176 -5.70 5.48 12.00
C ILE A 176 -4.46 4.66 11.66
N LEU A 177 -3.26 5.23 11.81
CA LEU A 177 -1.99 4.58 11.48
C LEU A 177 -1.80 3.25 12.24
N LYS A 178 -2.24 3.17 13.50
CA LYS A 178 -2.21 1.91 14.27
C LYS A 178 -3.04 0.81 13.59
N GLN A 179 -4.18 1.19 13.00
CA GLN A 179 -5.02 0.24 12.26
C GLN A 179 -4.42 -0.11 10.91
N GLU A 180 -3.81 0.84 10.22
CA GLU A 180 -3.12 0.59 8.95
C GLU A 180 -2.03 -0.49 9.10
N HIS A 181 -1.23 -0.41 10.16
CA HIS A 181 -0.15 -1.35 10.44
C HIS A 181 -0.64 -2.79 10.71
N LEU A 182 -1.89 -2.95 11.13
CA LEU A 182 -2.52 -4.27 11.30
C LEU A 182 -3.19 -4.72 10.01
N LEU A 183 -3.93 -3.82 9.38
CA LEU A 183 -4.82 -4.12 8.27
C LEU A 183 -4.07 -4.40 6.96
N TYR A 184 -2.98 -3.65 6.70
CA TYR A 184 -2.24 -3.81 5.45
C TYR A 184 -1.59 -5.20 5.32
N PRO A 185 -0.85 -5.69 6.34
CA PRO A 185 -0.37 -7.07 6.33
C PRO A 185 -1.48 -8.12 6.17
N GLU A 186 -2.63 -7.94 6.84
CA GLU A 186 -3.78 -8.84 6.70
C GLU A 186 -4.28 -8.90 5.26
N ALA A 187 -4.43 -7.73 4.62
CA ALA A 187 -4.86 -7.64 3.23
C ALA A 187 -3.88 -8.34 2.28
N VAL A 188 -2.56 -8.08 2.44
CA VAL A 188 -1.53 -8.72 1.63
C VAL A 188 -1.56 -10.25 1.81
N ALA A 189 -1.65 -10.73 3.03
CA ALA A 189 -1.74 -12.18 3.31
C ALA A 189 -2.99 -12.81 2.67
N LEU A 190 -4.14 -12.13 2.73
CA LEU A 190 -5.38 -12.57 2.10
C LEU A 190 -5.23 -12.72 0.59
N ILE A 191 -4.64 -11.70 -0.07
CA ILE A 191 -4.45 -11.68 -1.53
C ILE A 191 -3.46 -12.77 -1.97
N LEU A 192 -2.32 -12.90 -1.29
CA LEU A 192 -1.33 -13.93 -1.60
C LEU A 192 -1.85 -15.35 -1.34
N GLY A 193 -2.71 -15.51 -0.36
CA GLY A 193 -3.35 -16.79 -0.07
C GLY A 193 -4.34 -17.25 -1.15
N GLY A 194 -4.71 -16.37 -2.11
CA GLY A 194 -5.64 -16.69 -3.20
C GLY A 194 -7.06 -17.04 -2.74
N LYS A 195 -7.36 -16.84 -1.45
CA LYS A 195 -8.65 -17.17 -0.83
C LYS A 195 -9.66 -16.02 -0.99
N TYR A 196 -9.77 -15.49 -2.18
CA TYR A 196 -10.73 -14.45 -2.51
C TYR A 196 -11.26 -14.62 -3.93
N GLU A 197 -12.38 -13.95 -4.21
CA GLU A 197 -12.94 -13.84 -5.54
C GLU A 197 -13.55 -12.46 -5.76
N PHE A 198 -13.62 -12.06 -7.02
CA PHE A 198 -14.32 -10.83 -7.40
C PHE A 198 -15.78 -11.15 -7.79
N VAL A 199 -16.71 -10.43 -7.17
CA VAL A 199 -18.11 -10.40 -7.60
C VAL A 199 -18.47 -8.95 -7.93
N GLY A 200 -18.35 -8.59 -9.20
CA GLY A 200 -18.37 -7.21 -9.65
C GLY A 200 -17.18 -6.44 -9.06
N ARG A 201 -17.45 -5.39 -8.29
CA ARG A 201 -16.43 -4.61 -7.55
C ARG A 201 -16.11 -5.14 -6.15
N ARG A 202 -16.78 -6.18 -5.71
CA ARG A 202 -16.61 -6.72 -4.36
C ARG A 202 -15.52 -7.77 -4.34
N VAL A 203 -14.64 -7.67 -3.37
CA VAL A 203 -13.66 -8.72 -3.05
C VAL A 203 -14.26 -9.55 -1.90
N LEU A 204 -14.57 -10.79 -2.16
CA LEU A 204 -15.16 -11.70 -1.18
C LEU A 204 -14.14 -12.76 -0.76
N LYS A 205 -14.08 -13.07 0.54
CA LYS A 205 -13.29 -14.23 1.02
C LYS A 205 -13.98 -15.51 0.54
N LYS A 206 -13.19 -16.43 -0.02
CA LYS A 206 -13.65 -17.80 -0.30
C LYS A 206 -13.75 -18.56 1.01
N GLN A 207 -14.82 -19.30 1.16
CA GLN A 207 -15.00 -20.22 2.29
C GLN A 207 -14.08 -21.43 2.21
#